data_293f56ed9bc220c710e3f957f440ce76
#
_entry.id   293f56ed9bc220c710e3f957f440ce76
#
_cell.length_a   1.000
_cell.length_b   1.000
_cell.length_c   1.000
_cell.angle_alpha   90.00
_cell.angle_beta   90.00
_cell.angle_gamma   90.00
#
_symmetry.space_group_name_H-M   'P 1'
#
loop_
_entity.id
_entity.type
_entity.pdbx_description
1 polymer ?
#
loop_
_entity_poly.entity_id
_entity_poly.type
_entity_poly.pdbx_seq_one_letter_code
_entity_poly.pdbx_strand_id
1 'polypeptide(L)'
;MKDGAVVTTMTNEAAGHAVRSRASQAAAFSVEFNGWDAVAGEWNGAYRRGEATIFQHRSWLDAWYRAFAARPDLEPMVATVRDRATGELALLLPMIRREHRRVRVVEFADLDLTDYNAPLLGPAAPREPKAAAALWRDLRR
;
A
#
# COMPACT_ATOMS: atom_id res chain seq x y z
N MET A 1 -53.45 -53.69 30.53
CA MET A 1 -52.01 -53.56 30.77
C MET A 1 -51.30 -53.62 29.41
N LYS A 2 -50.94 -52.51 28.84
CA LYS A 2 -50.05 -52.46 27.67
C LYS A 2 -49.29 -51.17 27.79
N ASP A 3 -47.99 -51.28 28.05
CA ASP A 3 -47.05 -50.21 28.15
C ASP A 3 -46.75 -49.60 26.73
N GLY A 4 -47.07 -48.36 26.60
CA GLY A 4 -46.71 -47.59 25.40
C GLY A 4 -45.33 -46.90 25.56
N ALA A 5 -44.34 -47.46 24.92
CA ALA A 5 -43.03 -46.83 24.85
C ALA A 5 -43.08 -45.59 23.92
N VAL A 6 -42.81 -44.39 24.47
CA VAL A 6 -42.64 -43.18 23.72
C VAL A 6 -41.19 -43.14 23.21
N VAL A 7 -41.00 -43.29 21.89
CA VAL A 7 -39.75 -43.11 21.23
C VAL A 7 -39.59 -41.61 20.96
N THR A 8 -38.72 -40.94 21.72
CA THR A 8 -38.33 -39.57 21.46
C THR A 8 -37.27 -39.56 20.36
N THR A 9 -37.66 -39.13 19.17
CA THR A 9 -36.73 -38.92 18.06
C THR A 9 -35.97 -37.60 18.30
N MET A 10 -34.70 -37.67 18.65
CA MET A 10 -33.82 -36.51 18.69
C MET A 10 -33.44 -36.14 17.24
N THR A 11 -34.04 -35.09 16.73
CA THR A 11 -33.56 -34.45 15.50
C THR A 11 -32.28 -33.72 15.80
N ASN A 12 -31.19 -34.22 15.24
CA ASN A 12 -29.87 -33.58 15.26
C ASN A 12 -29.89 -32.41 14.27
N GLU A 13 -30.21 -31.22 14.77
CA GLU A 13 -29.96 -29.97 13.98
C GLU A 13 -28.47 -29.76 13.88
N ALA A 14 -27.93 -30.20 12.75
CA ALA A 14 -26.59 -29.87 12.31
C ALA A 14 -26.46 -28.33 12.22
N ALA A 15 -25.74 -27.77 13.17
CA ALA A 15 -25.33 -26.38 13.14
C ALA A 15 -24.52 -26.13 11.86
N GLY A 16 -25.20 -25.61 10.85
CA GLY A 16 -24.57 -25.12 9.63
C GLY A 16 -23.57 -24.01 9.97
N HIS A 17 -22.30 -24.36 10.06
CA HIS A 17 -21.23 -23.38 10.04
C HIS A 17 -21.33 -22.66 8.72
N ALA A 18 -21.98 -21.50 8.73
CA ALA A 18 -21.92 -20.55 7.64
C ALA A 18 -20.45 -20.09 7.54
N VAL A 19 -19.71 -20.76 6.68
CA VAL A 19 -18.45 -20.25 6.14
C VAL A 19 -18.79 -18.94 5.46
N ARG A 20 -18.66 -17.83 6.20
CA ARG A 20 -18.73 -16.49 5.62
C ARG A 20 -17.60 -16.42 4.62
N SER A 21 -17.94 -16.63 3.35
CA SER A 21 -17.11 -16.27 2.22
C SER A 21 -16.68 -14.82 2.45
N ARG A 22 -15.40 -14.62 2.79
CA ARG A 22 -14.77 -13.31 2.70
C ARG A 22 -14.77 -12.98 1.22
N ALA A 23 -15.84 -12.34 0.76
CA ALA A 23 -15.82 -11.67 -0.53
C ALA A 23 -14.55 -10.83 -0.53
N SER A 24 -13.63 -11.15 -1.43
CA SER A 24 -12.40 -10.39 -1.63
C SER A 24 -12.84 -8.96 -1.92
N GLN A 25 -12.73 -8.09 -0.92
CA GLN A 25 -13.07 -6.69 -1.08
C GLN A 25 -12.16 -6.17 -2.19
N ALA A 26 -12.74 -5.77 -3.31
CA ALA A 26 -11.97 -5.23 -4.44
C ALA A 26 -11.06 -4.12 -3.91
N ALA A 27 -9.81 -4.09 -4.39
CA ALA A 27 -8.86 -3.08 -3.98
C ALA A 27 -9.40 -1.69 -4.34
N ALA A 28 -9.45 -0.78 -3.36
CA ALA A 28 -9.91 0.59 -3.57
C ALA A 28 -8.87 1.42 -4.34
N PHE A 29 -7.61 1.05 -4.23
CA PHE A 29 -6.48 1.73 -4.85
C PHE A 29 -5.74 0.82 -5.83
N SER A 30 -5.21 1.40 -6.90
CA SER A 30 -4.20 0.78 -7.75
C SER A 30 -2.82 1.22 -7.28
N VAL A 31 -1.86 0.30 -7.34
CA VAL A 31 -0.47 0.55 -6.98
C VAL A 31 0.39 0.16 -8.18
N GLU A 32 1.27 1.07 -8.58
CA GLU A 32 2.27 0.86 -9.62
C GLU A 32 3.64 1.22 -9.07
N PHE A 33 4.65 0.45 -9.44
CA PHE A 33 6.04 0.74 -9.11
C PHE A 33 6.79 1.14 -10.37
N ASN A 34 7.33 2.33 -10.37
CA ASN A 34 8.01 2.93 -11.51
C ASN A 34 9.41 3.41 -11.12
N GLY A 35 10.31 3.52 -12.10
CA GLY A 35 11.59 4.20 -11.89
C GLY A 35 11.38 5.70 -11.69
N TRP A 36 12.34 6.35 -11.02
CA TRP A 36 12.28 7.77 -10.71
C TRP A 36 12.03 8.64 -11.94
N ASP A 37 12.74 8.41 -13.04
CA ASP A 37 12.62 9.23 -14.25
C ASP A 37 11.22 9.22 -14.87
N ALA A 38 10.50 8.11 -14.73
CA ALA A 38 9.15 7.99 -15.25
C ALA A 38 8.12 8.84 -14.47
N VAL A 39 8.36 9.09 -13.19
CA VAL A 39 7.42 9.83 -12.31
C VAL A 39 7.85 11.25 -11.99
N ALA A 40 9.07 11.64 -12.33
CA ALA A 40 9.64 12.93 -11.95
C ALA A 40 8.81 14.14 -12.43
N GLY A 41 8.15 14.04 -13.57
CA GLY A 41 7.24 15.08 -14.08
C GLY A 41 5.98 15.23 -13.23
N GLU A 42 5.32 14.12 -12.92
CA GLU A 42 4.13 14.09 -12.07
C GLU A 42 4.46 14.51 -10.63
N TRP A 43 5.63 14.11 -10.13
CA TRP A 43 6.15 14.50 -8.82
C TRP A 43 6.14 16.01 -8.62
N ASN A 44 6.67 16.77 -9.58
CA ASN A 44 6.68 18.22 -9.51
C ASN A 44 5.28 18.82 -9.39
N GLY A 45 4.32 18.29 -10.14
CA GLY A 45 2.94 18.72 -10.08
C GLY A 45 2.30 18.46 -8.72
N ALA A 46 2.53 17.27 -8.15
CA ALA A 46 2.02 16.88 -6.86
C ALA A 46 2.70 17.69 -5.73
N TYR A 47 4.02 17.85 -5.76
CA TYR A 47 4.78 18.64 -4.77
C TYR A 47 4.26 20.07 -4.64
N ARG A 48 3.97 20.74 -5.76
CA ARG A 48 3.47 22.11 -5.74
C ARG A 48 2.05 22.27 -5.22
N ARG A 49 1.24 21.21 -5.25
CA ARG A 49 -0.15 21.20 -4.82
C ARG A 49 -0.38 20.58 -3.44
N GLY A 50 0.60 19.84 -2.95
CA GLY A 50 0.48 19.04 -1.73
C GLY A 50 1.19 19.65 -0.53
N GLU A 51 0.97 19.05 0.62
CA GLU A 51 1.78 19.28 1.81
C GLU A 51 3.04 18.41 1.70
N ALA A 52 4.21 19.04 1.67
CA ALA A 52 5.47 18.35 1.45
C ALA A 52 6.60 18.98 2.27
N THR A 53 7.61 18.17 2.59
CA THR A 53 8.83 18.63 3.26
C THR A 53 9.94 18.87 2.22
N ILE A 54 11.06 19.44 2.67
CA ILE A 54 12.24 19.63 1.82
C ILE A 54 12.78 18.30 1.28
N PHE A 55 12.68 17.21 2.04
CA PHE A 55 13.13 15.87 1.65
C PHE A 55 12.28 15.24 0.55
N GLN A 56 11.13 15.82 0.24
CA GLN A 56 10.29 15.45 -0.89
C GLN A 56 10.48 16.39 -2.09
N HIS A 57 11.36 17.39 -1.98
CA HIS A 57 11.65 18.27 -3.10
C HIS A 57 12.37 17.49 -4.21
N ARG A 58 11.98 17.77 -5.46
CA ARG A 58 12.52 17.06 -6.63
C ARG A 58 14.06 17.07 -6.67
N SER A 59 14.67 18.21 -6.43
CA SER A 59 16.15 18.32 -6.49
C SER A 59 16.84 17.43 -5.46
N TRP A 60 16.23 17.24 -4.28
CA TRP A 60 16.71 16.30 -3.28
C TRP A 60 16.65 14.86 -3.81
N LEU A 61 15.50 14.45 -4.32
CA LEU A 61 15.30 13.10 -4.83
C LEU A 61 16.09 12.81 -6.10
N ASP A 62 16.23 13.79 -7.01
CA ASP A 62 17.12 13.69 -8.17
C ASP A 62 18.57 13.41 -7.73
N ALA A 63 19.06 14.15 -6.74
CA ALA A 63 20.41 13.96 -6.20
C ALA A 63 20.53 12.60 -5.51
N TRP A 64 19.55 12.24 -4.69
CA TRP A 64 19.54 10.99 -3.95
C TRP A 64 19.53 9.78 -4.89
N TYR A 65 18.55 9.68 -5.81
CA TYR A 65 18.46 8.55 -6.74
C TYR A 65 19.69 8.47 -7.65
N ARG A 66 20.23 9.59 -8.10
CA ARG A 66 21.43 9.62 -8.93
C ARG A 66 22.67 9.14 -8.18
N ALA A 67 22.82 9.51 -6.92
CA ALA A 67 23.93 9.08 -6.08
C ALA A 67 23.90 7.55 -5.80
N PHE A 68 22.70 6.96 -5.67
CA PHE A 68 22.55 5.58 -5.30
C PHE A 68 22.16 4.64 -6.44
N ALA A 69 21.82 5.15 -7.64
CA ALA A 69 21.41 4.35 -8.80
C ALA A 69 22.45 3.31 -9.25
N ALA A 70 23.73 3.58 -9.02
CA ALA A 70 24.82 2.67 -9.41
C ALA A 70 25.08 1.55 -8.37
N ARG A 71 24.41 1.55 -7.24
CA ARG A 71 24.58 0.51 -6.22
C ARG A 71 23.90 -0.79 -6.64
N PRO A 72 24.65 -1.91 -6.75
CA PRO A 72 24.08 -3.19 -7.23
C PRO A 72 23.11 -3.85 -6.23
N ASP A 73 23.17 -3.44 -4.96
CA ASP A 73 22.31 -3.93 -3.88
C ASP A 73 21.02 -3.13 -3.72
N LEU A 74 20.83 -2.06 -4.50
CA LEU A 74 19.66 -1.18 -4.45
C LEU A 74 18.95 -1.12 -5.79
N GLU A 75 17.64 -1.20 -5.74
CA GLU A 75 16.76 -0.93 -6.88
C GLU A 75 15.88 0.27 -6.53
N PRO A 76 16.16 1.45 -7.12
CA PRO A 76 15.33 2.62 -6.96
C PRO A 76 13.93 2.40 -7.52
N MET A 77 12.89 2.79 -6.77
CA MET A 77 11.51 2.70 -7.22
C MET A 77 10.65 3.79 -6.58
N VAL A 78 9.56 4.15 -7.25
CA VAL A 78 8.52 5.01 -6.71
C VAL A 78 7.21 4.26 -6.76
N ALA A 79 6.52 4.14 -5.63
CA ALA A 79 5.16 3.65 -5.62
C ALA A 79 4.20 4.80 -5.95
N THR A 80 3.45 4.64 -7.02
CA THR A 80 2.36 5.52 -7.43
C THR A 80 1.05 4.87 -7.06
N VAL A 81 0.28 5.51 -6.19
CA VAL A 81 -1.02 5.00 -5.73
C VAL A 81 -2.13 5.91 -6.21
N ARG A 82 -3.14 5.32 -6.87
CA ARG A 82 -4.30 6.05 -7.41
C ARG A 82 -5.60 5.46 -6.89
N ASP A 83 -6.58 6.30 -6.68
CA ASP A 83 -7.96 5.87 -6.49
C ASP A 83 -8.47 5.16 -7.75
N ARG A 84 -9.02 3.96 -7.62
CA ARG A 84 -9.46 3.16 -8.78
C ARG A 84 -10.71 3.72 -9.45
N ALA A 85 -11.55 4.41 -8.71
CA ALA A 85 -12.80 4.93 -9.25
C ALA A 85 -12.58 6.21 -10.06
N THR A 86 -11.66 7.08 -9.61
CA THR A 86 -11.42 8.38 -10.23
C THR A 86 -10.16 8.44 -11.07
N GLY A 87 -9.18 7.55 -10.83
CA GLY A 87 -7.85 7.61 -11.42
C GLY A 87 -6.96 8.70 -10.80
N GLU A 88 -7.49 9.47 -9.85
CA GLU A 88 -6.73 10.54 -9.22
C GLU A 88 -5.60 10.01 -8.33
N LEU A 89 -4.53 10.79 -8.28
CA LEU A 89 -3.37 10.47 -7.44
C LEU A 89 -3.76 10.52 -5.96
N ALA A 90 -3.51 9.41 -5.24
CA ALA A 90 -3.62 9.36 -3.80
C ALA A 90 -2.28 9.65 -3.12
N LEU A 91 -1.19 9.00 -3.57
CA LEU A 91 0.14 9.30 -3.05
C LEU A 91 1.26 8.83 -3.98
N LEU A 92 2.44 9.44 -3.79
CA LEU A 92 3.72 8.99 -4.32
C LEU A 92 4.67 8.69 -3.15
N LEU A 93 5.30 7.50 -3.18
CA LEU A 93 6.31 7.13 -2.17
C LEU A 93 7.66 6.93 -2.86
N PRO A 94 8.69 7.68 -2.47
CA PRO A 94 10.06 7.41 -2.89
C PRO A 94 10.58 6.20 -2.12
N MET A 95 10.88 5.12 -2.81
CA MET A 95 11.23 3.85 -2.20
C MET A 95 12.48 3.25 -2.85
N ILE A 96 13.05 2.29 -2.17
CA ILE A 96 14.05 1.38 -2.70
C ILE A 96 13.67 -0.06 -2.38
N ARG A 97 14.10 -0.95 -3.25
CA ARG A 97 14.17 -2.38 -2.95
C ARG A 97 15.62 -2.76 -2.78
N ARG A 98 15.93 -3.45 -1.69
CA ARG A 98 17.26 -4.01 -1.47
C ARG A 98 17.19 -5.44 -0.98
N GLU A 99 18.26 -6.17 -1.22
CA GLU A 99 18.45 -7.50 -0.66
C GLU A 99 19.24 -7.39 0.67
N HIS A 100 18.64 -7.90 1.73
CA HIS A 100 19.29 -8.00 3.02
C HIS A 100 19.18 -9.45 3.53
N ARG A 101 20.31 -10.14 3.71
CA ARG A 101 20.37 -11.53 4.23
C ARG A 101 19.42 -12.49 3.48
N ARG A 102 19.36 -12.42 2.14
CA ARG A 102 18.47 -13.20 1.28
C ARG A 102 16.97 -12.85 1.41
N VAL A 103 16.66 -11.75 2.04
CA VAL A 103 15.30 -11.19 2.10
C VAL A 103 15.24 -9.91 1.28
N ARG A 104 14.23 -9.78 0.43
CA ARG A 104 13.97 -8.53 -0.26
C ARG A 104 13.19 -7.60 0.65
N VAL A 105 13.75 -6.43 0.91
CA VAL A 105 13.15 -5.40 1.74
C VAL A 105 12.80 -4.22 0.86
N VAL A 106 11.59 -3.71 1.01
CA VAL A 106 11.14 -2.45 0.41
C VAL A 106 11.01 -1.42 1.52
N GLU A 107 11.70 -0.30 1.37
CA GLU A 107 11.74 0.76 2.36
C GLU A 107 11.77 2.14 1.68
N PHE A 108 11.64 3.21 2.44
CA PHE A 108 11.81 4.56 1.90
C PHE A 108 13.21 4.76 1.33
N ALA A 109 13.31 5.60 0.29
CA ALA A 109 14.58 6.02 -0.30
C ALA A 109 15.29 7.01 0.62
N ASP A 110 15.86 6.52 1.70
CA ASP A 110 16.41 7.30 2.78
C ASP A 110 17.85 6.91 3.15
N LEU A 111 18.11 5.67 3.51
CA LEU A 111 19.42 5.20 4.01
C LEU A 111 19.97 6.07 5.16
N ASP A 112 19.12 6.46 6.09
CA ASP A 112 19.44 7.30 7.25
C ASP A 112 19.98 8.70 6.88
N LEU A 113 19.60 9.24 5.72
CA LEU A 113 20.02 10.57 5.25
C LEU A 113 18.95 11.65 5.43
N THR A 114 17.75 11.29 5.86
CA THR A 114 16.65 12.24 6.07
C THR A 114 16.03 12.10 7.45
N ASP A 115 15.60 13.22 8.03
CA ASP A 115 14.90 13.22 9.32
C ASP A 115 13.42 12.85 9.18
N TYR A 116 12.87 12.92 7.97
CA TYR A 116 11.45 12.71 7.71
C TYR A 116 11.20 11.88 6.46
N ASN A 117 10.66 10.68 6.67
CA ASN A 117 10.19 9.80 5.61
C ASN A 117 8.67 9.89 5.51
N ALA A 118 8.17 10.50 4.47
CA ALA A 118 6.75 10.67 4.24
C ALA A 118 6.37 10.51 2.75
N PRO A 119 5.15 10.03 2.46
CA PRO A 119 4.61 10.08 1.11
C PRO A 119 4.33 11.52 0.70
N LEU A 120 4.39 11.79 -0.59
CA LEU A 120 3.80 12.99 -1.17
C LEU A 120 2.32 12.72 -1.41
N LEU A 121 1.45 13.50 -0.77
CA LEU A 121 0.00 13.29 -0.83
C LEU A 121 -0.61 13.96 -2.06
N GLY A 122 -1.45 13.22 -2.77
CA GLY A 122 -2.25 13.72 -3.90
C GLY A 122 -3.67 14.11 -3.48
N PRO A 123 -4.48 14.60 -4.46
CA PRO A 123 -5.87 15.01 -4.20
C PRO A 123 -6.76 13.90 -3.63
N ALA A 124 -6.54 12.66 -4.07
CA ALA A 124 -7.29 11.48 -3.61
C ALA A 124 -6.69 10.83 -2.35
N ALA A 125 -5.76 11.49 -1.66
CA ALA A 125 -5.21 10.97 -0.42
C ALA A 125 -6.32 10.81 0.64
N PRO A 126 -6.46 9.62 1.25
CA PRO A 126 -7.50 9.39 2.23
C PRO A 126 -7.25 10.19 3.50
N ARG A 127 -8.27 10.90 3.96
CA ARG A 127 -8.24 11.67 5.21
C ARG A 127 -8.78 10.89 6.39
N GLU A 128 -9.61 9.88 6.13
CA GLU A 128 -10.21 9.04 7.16
C GLU A 128 -9.30 7.84 7.50
N PRO A 129 -9.11 7.50 8.79
CA PRO A 129 -8.23 6.40 9.20
C PRO A 129 -8.56 5.06 8.54
N LYS A 130 -9.86 4.77 8.36
CA LYS A 130 -10.30 3.51 7.72
C LYS A 130 -9.89 3.45 6.24
N ALA A 131 -10.01 4.54 5.52
CA ALA A 131 -9.61 4.64 4.11
C ALA A 131 -8.07 4.61 3.98
N ALA A 132 -7.34 5.27 4.88
CA ALA A 132 -5.89 5.19 4.94
C ALA A 132 -5.41 3.75 5.20
N ALA A 133 -6.04 3.03 6.14
CA ALA A 133 -5.74 1.62 6.38
C ALA A 133 -6.02 0.73 5.15
N ALA A 134 -7.04 1.05 4.34
CA ALA A 134 -7.31 0.36 3.09
C ALA A 134 -6.20 0.60 2.06
N LEU A 135 -5.73 1.83 1.90
CA LEU A 135 -4.62 2.18 1.02
C LEU A 135 -3.35 1.41 1.39
N TRP A 136 -2.96 1.44 2.66
CA TRP A 136 -1.77 0.70 3.13
C TRP A 136 -1.89 -0.81 2.96
N ARG A 137 -3.09 -1.36 3.07
CA ARG A 137 -3.34 -2.78 2.78
C ARG A 137 -3.16 -3.09 1.30
N ASP A 138 -3.64 -2.21 0.40
CA ASP A 138 -3.52 -2.39 -1.03
C ASP A 138 -2.06 -2.22 -1.50
N LEU A 139 -1.30 -1.30 -0.88
CA LEU A 139 0.14 -1.11 -1.15
C LEU A 139 1.00 -2.35 -0.79
N ARG A 140 0.57 -3.15 0.19
CA ARG A 140 1.32 -4.33 0.66
C ARG A 140 0.96 -5.64 -0.04
N ARG A 141 0.12 -5.61 -1.06
CA ARG A 141 -0.25 -6.77 -1.89
C ARG A 141 0.76 -7.00 -3.00
#